data_01f5fed0657010dd93ffcc7df33d8241
#
_entry.id   01f5fed0657010dd93ffcc7df33d8241
#
_cell.length_a   1.000
_cell.length_b   1.000
_cell.length_c   1.000
_cell.angle_alpha   90.00
_cell.angle_beta   90.00
_cell.angle_gamma   90.00
#
_symmetry.space_group_name_H-M   'P 1'
#
loop_
_entity.id
_entity.type
_entity.pdbx_description
1 polymer ?
#
loop_
_entity_poly.entity_id
_entity_poly.type
_entity_poly.pdbx_seq_one_letter_code
_entity_poly.pdbx_strand_id
1 'polypeptide(L)'
;FPSFSIGWRISEEDFFKESLPMFDNFKIRGSYGKVGDEGDFAAYQYLTGYTYPSGNYVLGSGGLTNGAKDKGMPNTNLTWYESTTANVGFEASVLSGLINVEFDYFIRKRDGLLATRILTLPTTFGQSLPQENLNSDKTQGFEIVLDTVKLLETLHTM
;
A
#
# COMPACT_ATOMS: atom_id res chain seq x y z
N PHE A 1 15.07 -2.30 -4.15
CA PHE A 1 14.09 -2.53 -3.07
C PHE A 1 14.24 -3.96 -2.56
N PRO A 2 14.89 -4.17 -1.40
CA PRO A 2 15.10 -5.49 -0.87
C PRO A 2 13.81 -6.07 -0.30
N SER A 3 13.65 -7.39 -0.47
CA SER A 3 12.62 -8.17 0.19
C SER A 3 13.21 -9.48 0.71
N PHE A 4 12.71 -9.93 1.83
CA PHE A 4 13.14 -11.15 2.49
C PHE A 4 11.94 -11.87 3.08
N SER A 5 11.90 -13.20 2.96
CA SER A 5 10.87 -14.02 3.57
C SER A 5 11.49 -15.32 4.10
N ILE A 6 10.94 -15.78 5.21
CA ILE A 6 11.31 -17.05 5.85
C ILE A 6 10.05 -17.81 6.24
N GLY A 7 10.07 -19.11 6.08
CA GLY A 7 9.04 -20.01 6.54
C GLY A 7 9.64 -21.24 7.18
N TRP A 8 9.12 -21.63 8.34
CA TRP A 8 9.54 -22.81 9.06
C TRP A 8 8.34 -23.70 9.35
N ARG A 9 8.39 -24.93 8.84
CA ARG A 9 7.37 -25.94 9.10
C ARG A 9 7.76 -26.74 10.33
N ILE A 10 7.28 -26.31 11.49
CA ILE A 10 7.59 -26.90 12.78
C ILE A 10 7.01 -28.32 12.91
N SER A 11 5.87 -28.59 12.24
CA SER A 11 5.24 -29.90 12.24
C SER A 11 6.10 -31.03 11.64
N GLU A 12 7.17 -30.70 10.91
CA GLU A 12 8.10 -31.71 10.40
C GLU A 12 9.21 -32.11 11.41
N GLU A 13 9.37 -31.32 12.46
CA GLU A 13 10.39 -31.54 13.47
C GLU A 13 9.98 -32.67 14.45
N ASP A 14 10.92 -33.54 14.80
CA ASP A 14 10.65 -34.72 15.65
C ASP A 14 10.10 -34.31 17.01
N PHE A 15 10.65 -33.27 17.63
CA PHE A 15 10.19 -32.77 18.92
C PHE A 15 8.72 -32.33 18.92
N PHE A 16 8.24 -31.81 17.78
CA PHE A 16 6.87 -31.34 17.64
C PHE A 16 5.91 -32.51 17.41
N LYS A 17 6.30 -33.46 16.54
CA LYS A 17 5.50 -34.66 16.25
C LYS A 17 5.24 -35.49 17.52
N GLU A 18 6.23 -35.60 18.40
CA GLU A 18 6.10 -36.33 19.65
C GLU A 18 5.21 -35.59 20.68
N SER A 19 5.28 -34.26 20.72
CA SER A 19 4.58 -33.46 21.72
C SER A 19 3.13 -33.16 21.36
N LEU A 20 2.84 -32.95 20.07
CA LEU A 20 1.54 -32.45 19.58
C LEU A 20 1.08 -33.19 18.31
N PRO A 21 0.77 -34.53 18.42
CA PRO A 21 0.40 -35.34 17.26
C PRO A 21 -0.94 -34.97 16.62
N MET A 22 -1.73 -34.09 17.25
CA MET A 22 -3.00 -33.60 16.71
C MET A 22 -2.86 -32.56 15.59
N PHE A 23 -1.66 -31.98 15.42
CA PHE A 23 -1.39 -31.04 14.36
C PHE A 23 -0.85 -31.76 13.13
N ASP A 24 -1.59 -31.70 12.02
CA ASP A 24 -1.16 -32.24 10.75
C ASP A 24 -0.13 -31.33 10.06
N ASN A 25 -0.32 -30.03 10.19
CA ASN A 25 0.59 -29.03 9.67
C ASN A 25 0.65 -27.83 10.63
N PHE A 26 1.85 -27.41 10.96
CA PHE A 26 2.08 -26.16 11.67
C PHE A 26 3.31 -25.46 11.09
N LYS A 27 3.06 -24.27 10.52
CA LYS A 27 4.09 -23.49 9.85
C LYS A 27 4.05 -22.05 10.34
N ILE A 28 5.21 -21.52 10.67
CA ILE A 28 5.40 -20.10 10.96
C ILE A 28 6.04 -19.43 9.74
N ARG A 29 5.59 -18.24 9.42
CA ARG A 29 6.14 -17.44 8.33
C ARG A 29 6.43 -16.02 8.78
N GLY A 30 7.43 -15.43 8.18
CA GLY A 30 7.76 -14.02 8.36
C GLY A 30 8.27 -13.42 7.07
N SER A 31 7.91 -12.19 6.80
CA SER A 31 8.40 -11.46 5.65
C SER A 31 8.67 -10.00 6.00
N TYR A 32 9.64 -9.45 5.32
CA TYR A 32 9.98 -8.04 5.36
C TYR A 32 10.33 -7.58 3.95
N GLY A 33 9.72 -6.50 3.51
CA GLY A 33 9.97 -5.99 2.17
C GLY A 33 9.85 -4.48 2.11
N LYS A 34 10.61 -3.90 1.19
CA LYS A 34 10.58 -2.49 0.86
C LYS A 34 10.27 -2.34 -0.62
N VAL A 35 9.27 -1.52 -0.94
CA VAL A 35 8.82 -1.27 -2.31
C VAL A 35 8.74 0.23 -2.52
N GLY A 36 9.22 0.70 -3.67
CA GLY A 36 8.99 2.06 -4.13
C GLY A 36 7.77 2.10 -5.04
N ASP A 37 7.00 3.16 -4.93
CA ASP A 37 5.84 3.39 -5.77
C ASP A 37 5.78 4.86 -6.17
N GLU A 38 5.41 5.12 -7.40
CA GLU A 38 5.25 6.49 -7.90
C GLU A 38 3.95 7.14 -7.43
N GLY A 39 2.95 6.33 -7.02
CA GLY A 39 1.65 6.82 -6.59
C GLY A 39 0.92 7.60 -7.67
N ASP A 40 0.12 8.56 -7.23
CA ASP A 40 -0.68 9.43 -8.11
C ASP A 40 0.10 10.68 -8.56
N PHE A 41 1.35 10.53 -8.98
CA PHE A 41 2.10 11.65 -9.54
C PHE A 41 1.47 12.10 -10.85
N ALA A 42 1.09 13.36 -10.93
CA ALA A 42 0.74 13.94 -12.21
C ALA A 42 2.01 14.04 -13.09
N ALA A 43 1.87 13.69 -14.35
CA ALA A 43 2.99 13.74 -15.28
C ALA A 43 3.57 15.16 -15.38
N TYR A 44 4.90 15.26 -15.42
CA TYR A 44 5.65 16.50 -15.63
C TYR A 44 5.49 17.59 -14.57
N GLN A 45 5.18 17.24 -13.30
CA GLN A 45 5.10 18.23 -12.20
C GLN A 45 6.41 18.98 -11.92
N TYR A 46 7.53 18.45 -12.39
CA TYR A 46 8.85 19.09 -12.28
C TYR A 46 9.13 20.13 -13.35
N LEU A 47 8.24 20.27 -14.36
CA LEU A 47 8.39 21.24 -15.43
C LEU A 47 7.53 22.49 -15.19
N THR A 48 8.12 23.65 -15.43
CA THR A 48 7.38 24.89 -15.63
C THR A 48 6.61 24.85 -16.94
N GLY A 49 5.55 25.60 -17.04
CA GLY A 49 4.81 25.72 -18.28
C GLY A 49 3.54 26.53 -18.16
N TYR A 50 2.83 26.64 -19.26
CA TYR A 50 1.56 27.34 -19.35
C TYR A 50 0.46 26.38 -19.76
N THR A 51 -0.74 26.61 -19.24
CA THR A 51 -1.98 25.98 -19.72
C THR A 51 -2.63 26.90 -20.72
N TYR A 52 -2.88 26.41 -21.92
CA TYR A 52 -3.56 27.13 -22.99
C TYR A 52 -4.57 26.20 -23.67
N PRO A 53 -5.77 26.68 -23.98
CA PRO A 53 -6.37 27.97 -23.59
C PRO A 53 -6.74 28.00 -22.10
N SER A 54 -6.57 29.14 -21.44
CA SER A 54 -6.97 29.32 -20.05
C SER A 54 -7.50 30.73 -19.81
N GLY A 55 -8.76 30.78 -19.39
CA GLY A 55 -9.48 32.06 -19.23
C GLY A 55 -9.78 32.77 -20.54
N ASN A 56 -10.69 33.72 -20.46
CA ASN A 56 -11.05 34.56 -21.57
C ASN A 56 -10.82 36.03 -21.21
N TYR A 57 -10.14 36.75 -22.06
CA TYR A 57 -9.86 38.16 -21.87
C TYR A 57 -10.50 38.96 -22.99
N VAL A 58 -11.00 40.14 -22.68
CA VAL A 58 -11.50 41.08 -23.68
C VAL A 58 -10.34 41.98 -24.07
N LEU A 59 -9.90 41.90 -25.33
CA LEU A 59 -8.86 42.73 -25.88
C LEU A 59 -9.45 43.60 -26.99
N GLY A 60 -9.18 44.90 -26.90
CA GLY A 60 -9.66 45.87 -27.91
C GLY A 60 -11.19 46.03 -27.95
N SER A 61 -11.78 46.07 -29.13
CA SER A 61 -13.19 46.40 -29.39
C SER A 61 -14.16 45.24 -29.16
N GLY A 62 -13.91 44.32 -28.23
CA GLY A 62 -14.93 43.41 -27.71
C GLY A 62 -14.89 41.96 -28.13
N GLY A 63 -13.77 41.46 -28.64
CA GLY A 63 -13.59 40.00 -28.86
C GLY A 63 -13.05 39.28 -27.62
N LEU A 64 -13.61 38.09 -27.30
CA LEU A 64 -13.05 37.20 -26.30
C LEU A 64 -11.79 36.50 -26.88
N THR A 65 -10.68 36.71 -26.23
CA THR A 65 -9.39 36.08 -26.60
C THR A 65 -8.96 35.09 -25.53
N ASN A 66 -8.57 33.92 -25.92
CA ASN A 66 -8.05 32.92 -25.00
C ASN A 66 -6.71 33.39 -24.39
N GLY A 67 -6.63 33.26 -23.09
CA GLY A 67 -5.38 33.52 -22.35
C GLY A 67 -4.57 32.27 -22.07
N ALA A 68 -3.36 32.46 -21.59
CA ALA A 68 -2.51 31.43 -21.02
C ALA A 68 -2.38 31.66 -19.51
N LYS A 69 -2.41 30.59 -18.75
CA LYS A 69 -2.19 30.62 -17.30
C LYS A 69 -0.97 29.78 -16.95
N ASP A 70 -0.16 30.26 -16.04
CA ASP A 70 0.93 29.49 -15.46
C ASP A 70 0.40 28.20 -14.82
N LYS A 71 1.11 27.08 -15.00
CA LYS A 71 0.77 25.78 -14.41
C LYS A 71 0.98 25.72 -12.88
N GLY A 72 1.65 26.70 -12.32
CA GLY A 72 2.03 26.74 -10.92
C GLY A 72 3.50 26.48 -10.69
N MET A 73 3.91 26.42 -9.44
CA MET A 73 5.30 26.23 -9.06
C MET A 73 5.75 24.78 -9.32
N PRO A 74 6.84 24.55 -10.06
CA PRO A 74 7.36 23.21 -10.24
C PRO A 74 8.04 22.71 -8.98
N ASN A 75 8.03 21.38 -8.77
CA ASN A 75 8.86 20.74 -7.77
C ASN A 75 9.84 19.77 -8.46
N THR A 76 11.12 20.13 -8.44
CA THR A 76 12.19 19.33 -9.02
C THR A 76 12.70 18.22 -8.09
N ASN A 77 12.27 18.22 -6.82
CA ASN A 77 12.73 17.30 -5.79
C ASN A 77 11.73 16.16 -5.51
N LEU A 78 10.80 15.94 -6.41
CA LEU A 78 9.85 14.83 -6.28
C LEU A 78 10.56 13.49 -6.39
N THR A 79 10.28 12.61 -5.43
CA THR A 79 10.79 11.23 -5.41
C THR A 79 9.64 10.26 -5.17
N TRP A 80 9.87 9.01 -5.49
CA TRP A 80 8.94 7.93 -5.18
C TRP A 80 8.76 7.80 -3.66
N TYR A 81 7.57 7.49 -3.23
CA TYR A 81 7.38 7.12 -1.83
C TYR A 81 7.83 5.67 -1.61
N GLU A 82 8.26 5.38 -0.40
CA GLU A 82 8.70 4.05 -0.01
C GLU A 82 7.66 3.41 0.91
N SER A 83 7.28 2.18 0.58
CA SER A 83 6.43 1.33 1.42
C SER A 83 7.25 0.22 2.03
N THR A 84 7.38 0.20 3.34
CA THR A 84 8.01 -0.87 4.11
C THR A 84 6.92 -1.71 4.76
N THR A 85 6.91 -3.01 4.48
CA THR A 85 5.94 -3.95 5.04
C THR A 85 6.68 -5.06 5.79
N ALA A 86 6.26 -5.32 7.02
CA ALA A 86 6.65 -6.48 7.80
C ALA A 86 5.40 -7.30 8.10
N ASN A 87 5.50 -8.61 7.92
CA ASN A 87 4.42 -9.55 8.18
C ASN A 87 4.96 -10.75 8.95
N VAL A 88 4.21 -11.20 9.95
CA VAL A 88 4.45 -12.44 10.71
C VAL A 88 3.13 -13.17 10.83
N GLY A 89 3.15 -14.47 10.51
CA GLY A 89 1.95 -15.28 10.58
C GLY A 89 2.23 -16.75 10.86
N PHE A 90 1.19 -17.50 11.09
CA PHE A 90 1.24 -18.95 11.18
C PHE A 90 0.06 -19.60 10.47
N GLU A 91 0.28 -20.80 10.01
CA GLU A 91 -0.70 -21.70 9.42
C GLU A 91 -0.75 -22.96 10.27
N ALA A 92 -1.94 -23.36 10.70
CA ALA A 92 -2.15 -24.58 11.47
C ALA A 92 -3.29 -25.41 10.86
N SER A 93 -3.06 -26.72 10.74
CA SER A 93 -4.06 -27.67 10.29
C SER A 93 -4.17 -28.77 11.34
N VAL A 94 -5.38 -29.08 11.78
CA VAL A 94 -5.64 -30.08 12.82
C VAL A 94 -6.74 -31.05 12.40
N LEU A 95 -6.79 -32.23 13.05
CA LEU A 95 -7.78 -33.27 12.85
C LEU A 95 -7.87 -33.75 11.39
N SER A 96 -6.74 -34.12 10.82
CA SER A 96 -6.62 -34.58 9.44
C SER A 96 -7.16 -33.57 8.41
N GLY A 97 -6.84 -32.28 8.62
CA GLY A 97 -7.23 -31.19 7.74
C GLY A 97 -8.67 -30.72 7.90
N LEU A 98 -9.40 -31.20 8.93
CA LEU A 98 -10.78 -30.78 9.18
C LEU A 98 -10.89 -29.30 9.54
N ILE A 99 -9.93 -28.78 10.28
CA ILE A 99 -9.87 -27.39 10.69
C ILE A 99 -8.53 -26.80 10.26
N ASN A 100 -8.59 -25.75 9.48
CA ASN A 100 -7.43 -24.98 9.09
C ASN A 100 -7.54 -23.57 9.65
N VAL A 101 -6.48 -23.10 10.26
CA VAL A 101 -6.38 -21.75 10.86
C VAL A 101 -5.18 -21.05 10.22
N GLU A 102 -5.41 -19.86 9.73
CA GLU A 102 -4.35 -18.98 9.25
C GLU A 102 -4.45 -17.66 10.03
N PHE A 103 -3.33 -17.20 10.54
CA PHE A 103 -3.22 -15.95 11.26
C PHE A 103 -2.06 -15.14 10.71
N ASP A 104 -2.30 -13.87 10.43
CA ASP A 104 -1.30 -12.91 10.02
C ASP A 104 -1.39 -11.63 10.81
N TYR A 105 -0.24 -11.11 11.20
CA TYR A 105 -0.09 -9.76 11.73
C TYR A 105 0.85 -8.97 10.83
N PHE A 106 0.39 -7.81 10.37
CA PHE A 106 1.17 -6.97 9.47
C PHE A 106 1.33 -5.53 9.98
N ILE A 107 2.45 -4.96 9.63
CA ILE A 107 2.74 -3.54 9.79
C ILE A 107 3.23 -3.02 8.45
N ARG A 108 2.56 -1.99 7.92
CA ARG A 108 2.97 -1.27 6.72
C ARG A 108 3.25 0.18 7.09
N LYS A 109 4.40 0.67 6.72
CA LYS A 109 4.79 2.08 6.84
C LYS A 109 5.08 2.63 5.45
N ARG A 110 4.43 3.73 5.10
CA ARG A 110 4.71 4.45 3.86
C ARG A 110 5.32 5.81 4.23
N ASP A 111 6.46 6.12 3.65
CA ASP A 111 7.17 7.36 3.86
C ASP A 111 7.33 8.11 2.52
N GLY A 112 7.24 9.42 2.56
CA GLY A 112 7.38 10.26 1.38
C GLY A 112 6.13 10.39 0.53
N LEU A 113 4.95 10.21 1.11
CA LEU A 113 3.69 10.46 0.43
C LEU A 113 3.54 11.93 0.07
N LEU A 114 2.93 12.19 -1.08
CA LEU A 114 2.71 13.57 -1.54
C LEU A 114 1.73 14.32 -0.65
N ALA A 115 2.11 15.53 -0.30
CA ALA A 115 1.24 16.48 0.37
C ALA A 115 1.60 17.90 -0.03
N THR A 116 0.61 18.79 -0.02
CA THR A 116 0.81 20.22 -0.17
C THR A 116 0.94 20.84 1.22
N ARG A 117 1.93 21.67 1.44
CA ARG A 117 2.08 22.42 2.71
C ARG A 117 0.88 23.31 2.93
N ILE A 118 0.34 23.27 4.15
CA ILE A 118 -0.74 24.18 4.59
C ILE A 118 -0.08 25.48 5.04
N LEU A 119 0.37 26.27 4.09
CA LEU A 119 0.88 27.60 4.35
C LEU A 119 -0.06 28.62 3.69
N THR A 120 -0.42 29.66 4.43
CA THR A 120 -1.20 30.75 3.87
C THR A 120 -0.26 31.67 3.08
N LEU A 121 -0.31 31.58 1.77
CA LEU A 121 0.35 32.54 0.90
C LEU A 121 -0.53 33.77 0.75
N PRO A 122 0.03 34.97 0.66
CA PRO A 122 -0.73 36.17 0.30
C PRO A 122 -1.43 35.95 -1.04
N THR A 123 -2.67 36.43 -1.17
CA THR A 123 -3.45 36.33 -2.43
C THR A 123 -2.75 37.00 -3.60
N THR A 124 -1.91 37.97 -3.33
CA THR A 124 -1.09 38.66 -4.34
C THR A 124 0.00 37.77 -4.96
N PHE A 125 0.31 36.61 -4.33
CA PHE A 125 1.28 35.68 -4.87
C PHE A 125 0.76 34.97 -6.14
N GLY A 126 -0.55 34.79 -6.27
CA GLY A 126 -1.21 34.31 -7.49
C GLY A 126 -0.99 32.85 -7.86
N GLN A 127 -0.25 32.07 -7.04
CA GLN A 127 0.01 30.66 -7.28
C GLN A 127 -0.18 29.81 -6.03
N SER A 128 -0.39 28.50 -6.22
CA SER A 128 -0.44 27.53 -5.15
C SER A 128 0.93 26.84 -4.96
N LEU A 129 1.19 26.41 -3.74
CA LEU A 129 2.38 25.61 -3.43
C LEU A 129 2.34 24.27 -4.17
N PRO A 130 3.48 23.75 -4.62
CA PRO A 130 3.57 22.42 -5.22
C PRO A 130 3.37 21.34 -4.17
N GLN A 131 3.11 20.12 -4.65
CA GLN A 131 3.17 18.92 -3.82
C GLN A 131 4.62 18.55 -3.53
N GLU A 132 4.87 18.07 -2.33
CA GLU A 132 6.17 17.62 -1.84
C GLU A 132 6.02 16.27 -1.13
N ASN A 133 7.11 15.50 -1.05
CA ASN A 133 7.15 14.22 -0.31
C ASN A 133 7.26 14.48 1.20
N LEU A 134 6.18 14.88 1.84
CA LEU A 134 6.15 15.33 3.24
C LEU A 134 5.45 14.36 4.18
N ASN A 135 4.51 13.57 3.65
CA ASN A 135 3.62 12.78 4.47
C ASN A 135 4.15 11.36 4.69
N SER A 136 3.74 10.78 5.80
CA SER A 136 3.94 9.37 6.09
C SER A 136 2.69 8.80 6.74
N ASP A 137 2.43 7.52 6.52
CA ASP A 137 1.39 6.79 7.22
C ASP A 137 1.91 5.45 7.76
N LYS A 138 1.19 4.93 8.74
CA LYS A 138 1.44 3.61 9.30
C LYS A 138 0.12 2.88 9.44
N THR A 139 0.02 1.73 8.81
CA THR A 139 -1.12 0.81 8.91
C THR A 139 -0.65 -0.45 9.60
N GLN A 140 -1.41 -0.95 10.55
CA GLN A 140 -1.17 -2.23 11.19
C GLN A 140 -2.49 -2.94 11.42
N GLY A 141 -2.46 -4.26 11.33
CA GLY A 141 -3.66 -5.07 11.48
C GLY A 141 -3.34 -6.53 11.66
N PHE A 142 -4.37 -7.31 11.88
CA PHE A 142 -4.29 -8.76 11.90
C PHE A 142 -5.41 -9.34 11.03
N GLU A 143 -5.16 -10.51 10.49
CA GLU A 143 -6.11 -11.27 9.68
C GLU A 143 -6.20 -12.68 10.26
N ILE A 144 -7.40 -13.22 10.34
CA ILE A 144 -7.66 -14.59 10.79
C ILE A 144 -8.56 -15.25 9.75
N VAL A 145 -8.11 -16.38 9.22
CA VAL A 145 -8.90 -17.22 8.33
C VAL A 145 -9.14 -18.55 9.02
N LEU A 146 -10.38 -18.97 9.07
CA LEU A 146 -10.82 -20.26 9.64
C LEU A 146 -11.56 -21.03 8.56
N ASP A 147 -10.97 -22.12 8.11
CA ASP A 147 -11.60 -23.03 7.16
C ASP A 147 -11.93 -24.37 7.82
N THR A 148 -13.11 -24.86 7.56
CA THR A 148 -13.53 -26.20 7.99
C THR A 148 -14.02 -27.02 6.80
N VAL A 149 -13.48 -28.21 6.62
CA VAL A 149 -13.93 -29.16 5.62
C VAL A 149 -14.96 -30.09 6.26
N LYS A 150 -16.24 -29.90 5.94
CA LYS A 150 -17.29 -30.85 6.35
C LYS A 150 -17.22 -32.08 5.44
N LEU A 151 -16.74 -33.19 5.94
CA LEU A 151 -16.91 -34.50 5.30
C LEU A 151 -18.41 -34.82 5.32
N LEU A 152 -19.08 -34.61 4.21
CA LEU A 152 -20.38 -35.23 3.94
C LEU A 152 -20.10 -36.71 3.65
N GLU A 153 -20.09 -37.54 4.69
CA GLU A 153 -20.30 -38.97 4.52
C GLU A 153 -21.65 -39.14 3.82
N THR A 154 -21.61 -39.45 2.55
CA THR A 154 -22.75 -39.98 1.85
C THR A 154 -23.03 -41.37 2.41
N LEU A 155 -23.89 -41.44 3.42
CA LEU A 155 -24.53 -42.70 3.80
C LEU A 155 -25.36 -43.18 2.61
N HIS A 156 -24.75 -43.98 1.75
CA HIS A 156 -25.46 -44.88 0.89
C HIS A 156 -25.98 -45.99 1.82
N THR A 157 -27.17 -45.80 2.35
CA THR A 157 -27.99 -46.94 2.80
C THR A 157 -28.44 -47.75 1.58
N MET A 158 -28.02 -48.97 1.55
CA MET A 158 -28.61 -50.05 0.77
C MET A 158 -30.09 -50.18 1.05
#